data_0cdbd20e4a1b70f7727dbee71a358bfe
#
_entry.id   0cdbd20e4a1b70f7727dbee71a358bfe
#
_cell.length_a   1.000
_cell.length_b   1.000
_cell.length_c   1.000
_cell.angle_alpha   90.00
_cell.angle_beta   90.00
_cell.angle_gamma   90.00
#
_symmetry.space_group_name_H-M   'P 1'
#
loop_
_entity.id
_entity.type
_entity.pdbx_description
1 polymer ?
#
loop_
_entity_poly.entity_id
_entity_poly.type
_entity_poly.pdbx_seq_one_letter_code
_entity_poly.pdbx_strand_id
1 'polypeptide(L)'
;MALSKIDVANMLTGATPVANGGTGLSSGTSGQFLKFTGSTTLASAADNAGITEFDQWRFTTDQTGLNYLTSNLERVDTYGNGQLGTGMSESSGVFTFPSTGLWRIDFNTQFYYHNAASNQIASYIYVTTDNSSYSASVRAFTELNENGEFTSSVCTKLVDVTDTSQVKVKFRCGADGIYTTGNTNASYTYITFQRYGDT
;
A
#
# COMPACT_ATOMS: atom_id res chain seq x y z
N MET A 1 16.80 -57.27 26.58
CA MET A 1 17.85 -56.56 25.82
C MET A 1 17.43 -55.12 25.67
N ALA A 2 18.13 -54.18 26.29
CA ALA A 2 17.85 -52.76 26.04
C ALA A 2 18.38 -52.43 24.65
N LEU A 3 17.50 -51.89 23.78
CA LEU A 3 17.93 -51.34 22.50
C LEU A 3 18.90 -50.18 22.78
N SER A 4 20.16 -50.35 22.40
CA SER A 4 21.14 -49.29 22.44
C SER A 4 20.66 -48.13 21.58
N LYS A 5 20.92 -46.89 22.01
CA LYS A 5 20.58 -45.68 21.26
C LYS A 5 21.16 -45.78 19.84
N ILE A 6 20.33 -45.61 18.81
CA ILE A 6 20.78 -45.49 17.43
C ILE A 6 21.49 -44.14 17.31
N ASP A 7 22.78 -44.14 16.98
CA ASP A 7 23.52 -42.93 16.68
C ASP A 7 23.25 -42.51 15.23
N VAL A 8 22.33 -41.60 15.06
CA VAL A 8 21.90 -41.10 13.76
C VAL A 8 23.04 -40.43 12.98
N ALA A 9 24.03 -39.86 13.68
CA ALA A 9 25.13 -39.17 13.04
C ALA A 9 26.10 -40.15 12.29
N ASN A 10 26.14 -41.43 12.76
CA ASN A 10 27.02 -42.45 12.17
C ASN A 10 26.28 -43.44 11.24
N MET A 11 24.96 -43.41 11.22
CA MET A 11 24.15 -44.40 10.49
C MET A 11 23.44 -43.86 9.25
N LEU A 12 23.38 -42.55 9.08
CA LEU A 12 22.72 -41.91 7.93
C LEU A 12 23.72 -41.12 7.11
N THR A 13 23.82 -41.41 5.83
CA THR A 13 24.58 -40.63 4.85
C THR A 13 23.60 -39.69 4.12
N GLY A 14 23.89 -38.36 4.19
CA GLY A 14 23.03 -37.35 3.57
C GLY A 14 21.83 -36.86 4.42
N ALA A 15 20.96 -36.08 3.83
CA ALA A 15 19.78 -35.54 4.52
C ALA A 15 18.69 -36.63 4.63
N THR A 16 18.12 -36.78 5.84
CA THR A 16 16.95 -37.67 6.02
C THR A 16 15.74 -37.11 5.26
N PRO A 17 15.10 -37.88 4.39
CA PRO A 17 13.88 -37.41 3.68
C PRO A 17 12.77 -36.97 4.62
N VAL A 18 11.94 -36.01 4.20
CA VAL A 18 10.79 -35.51 4.97
C VAL A 18 9.81 -36.64 5.31
N ALA A 19 9.61 -37.61 4.40
CA ALA A 19 8.76 -38.78 4.62
C ALA A 19 9.21 -39.68 5.78
N ASN A 20 10.47 -39.60 6.17
CA ASN A 20 11.06 -40.36 7.29
C ASN A 20 11.33 -39.49 8.54
N GLY A 21 10.63 -38.32 8.61
CA GLY A 21 10.73 -37.40 9.76
C GLY A 21 11.94 -36.46 9.72
N GLY A 22 12.75 -36.47 8.65
CA GLY A 22 13.79 -35.50 8.43
C GLY A 22 13.34 -34.24 7.72
N THR A 23 14.19 -33.20 7.65
CA THR A 23 13.87 -31.99 6.89
C THR A 23 14.16 -32.12 5.40
N GLY A 24 14.89 -33.16 4.97
CA GLY A 24 15.36 -33.31 3.60
C GLY A 24 16.45 -32.31 3.19
N LEU A 25 16.88 -31.45 4.11
CA LEU A 25 17.85 -30.39 3.86
C LEU A 25 19.23 -30.75 4.48
N SER A 26 20.29 -30.54 3.72
CA SER A 26 21.67 -30.63 4.19
C SER A 26 22.20 -29.30 4.73
N SER A 27 21.51 -28.18 4.41
CA SER A 27 21.86 -26.85 4.87
C SER A 27 20.64 -25.91 4.78
N GLY A 28 20.69 -24.76 5.42
CA GLY A 28 19.72 -23.69 5.33
C GLY A 28 20.41 -22.33 5.28
N THR A 29 19.64 -21.27 4.99
CA THR A 29 20.13 -19.88 5.02
C THR A 29 19.86 -19.28 6.40
N SER A 30 20.88 -18.66 7.00
CA SER A 30 20.73 -17.97 8.28
C SER A 30 19.64 -16.89 8.20
N GLY A 31 18.78 -16.80 9.23
CA GLY A 31 17.67 -15.84 9.28
C GLY A 31 16.43 -16.26 8.49
N GLN A 32 16.39 -17.47 7.95
CA GLN A 32 15.22 -18.03 7.27
C GLN A 32 14.54 -19.14 8.09
N PHE A 33 13.27 -19.36 7.82
CA PHE A 33 12.46 -20.42 8.44
C PHE A 33 12.37 -21.64 7.53
N LEU A 34 12.15 -22.82 8.12
CA LEU A 34 11.74 -24.00 7.37
C LEU A 34 10.28 -23.89 6.98
N LYS A 35 10.01 -23.92 5.69
CA LYS A 35 8.67 -23.79 5.13
C LYS A 35 8.35 -24.96 4.20
N PHE A 36 7.13 -25.48 4.26
CA PHE A 36 6.65 -26.41 3.25
C PHE A 36 6.46 -25.65 1.92
N THR A 37 7.17 -26.09 0.89
CA THR A 37 7.07 -25.57 -0.49
C THR A 37 6.27 -26.52 -1.40
N GLY A 38 5.80 -27.65 -0.85
CA GLY A 38 4.95 -28.65 -1.45
C GLY A 38 4.49 -29.63 -0.39
N SER A 39 3.66 -30.61 -0.76
CA SER A 39 3.10 -31.58 0.19
C SER A 39 4.16 -32.44 0.90
N THR A 40 5.35 -32.57 0.31
CA THR A 40 6.44 -33.44 0.81
C THR A 40 7.82 -32.77 0.77
N THR A 41 7.88 -31.46 0.49
CA THR A 41 9.13 -30.71 0.37
C THR A 41 9.21 -29.58 1.37
N LEU A 42 10.34 -29.49 2.08
CA LEU A 42 10.71 -28.37 2.94
C LEU A 42 11.84 -27.58 2.29
N ALA A 43 11.79 -26.27 2.39
CA ALA A 43 12.89 -25.39 1.99
C ALA A 43 13.13 -24.31 3.05
N SER A 44 14.34 -23.79 3.08
CA SER A 44 14.64 -22.55 3.77
C SER A 44 14.00 -21.39 2.98
N ALA A 45 13.16 -20.60 3.61
CA ALA A 45 12.47 -19.46 2.98
C ALA A 45 12.47 -18.27 3.92
N ALA A 46 12.53 -17.06 3.35
CA ALA A 46 12.35 -15.84 4.11
C ALA A 46 10.93 -15.80 4.71
N ASP A 47 10.81 -15.26 5.92
CA ASP A 47 9.51 -14.88 6.47
C ASP A 47 9.06 -13.61 5.77
N ASN A 48 8.05 -13.73 4.92
CA ASN A 48 7.38 -12.58 4.31
C ASN A 48 6.16 -12.14 5.15
N ALA A 49 6.11 -12.53 6.43
CA ALA A 49 5.11 -12.01 7.34
C ALA A 49 5.39 -10.53 7.61
N GLY A 50 4.42 -9.69 7.33
CA GLY A 50 4.50 -8.25 7.51
C GLY A 50 4.13 -7.47 6.25
N ILE A 51 4.38 -6.17 6.31
CA ILE A 51 4.10 -5.27 5.20
C ILE A 51 5.17 -5.47 4.12
N THR A 52 4.74 -5.87 2.93
CA THR A 52 5.64 -6.14 1.79
C THR A 52 5.66 -5.02 0.77
N GLU A 53 4.66 -4.16 0.79
CA GLU A 53 4.54 -2.99 -0.08
C GLU A 53 4.08 -1.78 0.74
N PHE A 54 4.79 -0.69 0.59
CA PHE A 54 4.45 0.62 1.14
C PHE A 54 4.91 1.70 0.17
N ASP A 55 4.03 2.65 -0.14
CA ASP A 55 4.34 3.75 -1.06
C ASP A 55 3.60 5.01 -0.64
N GLN A 56 4.21 6.17 -0.84
CA GLN A 56 3.59 7.46 -0.55
C GLN A 56 3.78 8.42 -1.72
N TRP A 57 2.69 9.06 -2.11
CA TRP A 57 2.63 10.05 -3.16
C TRP A 57 2.07 11.35 -2.62
N ARG A 58 2.63 12.47 -3.05
CA ARG A 58 2.16 13.80 -2.67
C ARG A 58 1.65 14.59 -3.88
N PHE A 59 0.80 15.54 -3.60
CA PHE A 59 0.37 16.56 -4.54
C PHE A 59 1.36 17.74 -4.45
N THR A 60 1.87 18.21 -5.59
CA THR A 60 3.02 19.14 -5.63
C THR A 60 2.64 20.58 -5.87
N THR A 61 1.42 20.86 -6.35
CA THR A 61 1.01 22.20 -6.77
C THR A 61 -0.42 22.47 -6.32
N ASP A 62 -0.68 23.65 -5.77
CA ASP A 62 -2.03 24.05 -5.36
C ASP A 62 -3.02 23.99 -6.52
N GLN A 63 -4.22 23.54 -6.21
CA GLN A 63 -5.34 23.50 -7.18
C GLN A 63 -6.61 24.03 -6.51
N THR A 64 -7.43 24.77 -7.26
CA THR A 64 -8.75 25.25 -6.81
C THR A 64 -9.89 24.40 -7.38
N GLY A 65 -11.02 24.42 -6.68
CA GLY A 65 -12.22 23.70 -7.11
C GLY A 65 -12.21 22.22 -6.77
N LEU A 66 -13.36 21.58 -6.91
CA LEU A 66 -13.53 20.15 -6.66
C LEU A 66 -13.11 19.35 -7.91
N ASN A 67 -11.86 18.93 -7.96
CA ASN A 67 -11.26 18.29 -9.14
C ASN A 67 -10.61 16.93 -8.84
N TYR A 68 -10.48 16.10 -9.86
CA TYR A 68 -9.62 14.94 -9.81
C TYR A 68 -8.14 15.37 -9.81
N LEU A 69 -7.31 14.67 -9.05
CA LEU A 69 -5.85 14.81 -9.08
C LEU A 69 -5.33 14.03 -10.30
N THR A 70 -5.23 14.68 -11.45
CA THR A 70 -4.80 14.05 -12.72
C THR A 70 -3.37 14.40 -13.12
N SER A 71 -2.74 15.30 -12.39
CA SER A 71 -1.36 15.76 -12.62
C SER A 71 -0.77 16.26 -11.31
N ASN A 72 0.50 16.68 -11.33
CA ASN A 72 1.21 17.20 -10.15
C ASN A 72 1.24 16.20 -8.99
N LEU A 73 1.32 14.92 -9.32
CA LEU A 73 1.52 13.82 -8.38
C LEU A 73 2.95 13.33 -8.49
N GLU A 74 3.65 13.23 -7.39
CA GLU A 74 4.99 12.67 -7.34
C GLU A 74 5.15 11.72 -6.16
N ARG A 75 5.97 10.68 -6.31
CA ARG A 75 6.36 9.82 -5.18
C ARG A 75 7.22 10.62 -4.22
N VAL A 76 6.94 10.51 -2.92
CA VAL A 76 7.67 11.27 -1.91
C VAL A 76 9.13 10.79 -1.84
N ASP A 77 10.07 11.70 -2.02
CA ASP A 77 11.50 11.45 -2.12
C ASP A 77 12.36 12.31 -1.18
N THR A 78 11.72 13.13 -0.33
CA THR A 78 12.40 14.07 0.57
C THR A 78 12.37 13.60 2.02
N TYR A 79 13.27 14.13 2.85
CA TYR A 79 13.32 13.93 4.31
C TYR A 79 13.39 12.48 4.76
N GLY A 80 14.10 11.62 4.00
CA GLY A 80 14.32 10.23 4.36
C GLY A 80 13.11 9.33 4.12
N ASN A 81 12.10 9.78 3.37
CA ASN A 81 11.01 8.90 2.94
C ASN A 81 11.54 7.80 2.03
N GLY A 82 10.94 6.63 2.14
CA GLY A 82 11.31 5.46 1.35
C GLY A 82 10.08 4.72 0.84
N GLN A 83 10.31 3.89 -0.15
CA GLN A 83 9.37 2.93 -0.70
C GLN A 83 9.78 1.53 -0.26
N LEU A 84 8.82 0.69 0.09
CA LEU A 84 9.01 -0.74 0.29
C LEU A 84 8.36 -1.50 -0.86
N GLY A 85 9.08 -2.47 -1.42
CA GLY A 85 8.60 -3.25 -2.56
C GLY A 85 8.64 -2.50 -3.88
N THR A 86 7.72 -2.81 -4.79
CA THR A 86 7.63 -2.22 -6.14
C THR A 86 6.99 -0.83 -6.13
N GLY A 87 6.02 -0.63 -5.22
CA GLY A 87 5.22 0.59 -5.14
C GLY A 87 4.19 0.74 -6.27
N MET A 88 3.35 1.75 -6.15
CA MET A 88 2.30 2.06 -7.11
C MET A 88 2.87 2.61 -8.41
N SER A 89 2.20 2.38 -9.54
CA SER A 89 2.40 3.15 -10.76
C SER A 89 1.25 4.14 -10.95
N GLU A 90 1.57 5.34 -11.43
CA GLU A 90 0.61 6.43 -11.64
C GLU A 90 0.63 6.86 -13.11
N SER A 91 -0.56 7.11 -13.68
CA SER A 91 -0.73 7.71 -15.00
C SER A 91 -2.00 8.53 -15.03
N SER A 92 -1.88 9.84 -15.24
CA SER A 92 -3.01 10.78 -15.35
C SER A 92 -3.99 10.70 -14.17
N GLY A 93 -3.46 10.54 -12.95
CA GLY A 93 -4.22 10.44 -11.70
C GLY A 93 -4.80 9.06 -11.40
N VAL A 94 -4.53 8.08 -12.24
CA VAL A 94 -4.93 6.69 -12.01
C VAL A 94 -3.76 5.90 -11.45
N PHE A 95 -3.97 5.31 -10.29
CA PHE A 95 -2.99 4.45 -9.62
C PHE A 95 -3.29 2.98 -9.88
N THR A 96 -2.25 2.24 -10.27
CA THR A 96 -2.29 0.79 -10.50
C THR A 96 -1.46 0.10 -9.43
N PHE A 97 -2.03 -0.94 -8.83
CA PHE A 97 -1.39 -1.74 -7.80
C PHE A 97 -0.33 -2.67 -8.40
N PRO A 98 0.84 -2.83 -7.74
CA PRO A 98 1.90 -3.71 -8.24
C PRO A 98 1.58 -5.21 -8.06
N SER A 99 0.70 -5.55 -7.12
CA SER A 99 0.33 -6.94 -6.79
C SER A 99 -1.11 -7.04 -6.28
N THR A 100 -1.67 -8.24 -6.36
CA THR A 100 -2.96 -8.59 -5.74
C THR A 100 -2.85 -8.62 -4.22
N GLY A 101 -3.97 -8.65 -3.51
CA GLY A 101 -4.07 -8.73 -2.06
C GLY A 101 -4.87 -7.58 -1.44
N LEU A 102 -4.89 -7.53 -0.11
CA LEU A 102 -5.61 -6.52 0.64
C LEU A 102 -4.73 -5.28 0.85
N TRP A 103 -5.19 -4.15 0.33
CA TRP A 103 -4.51 -2.87 0.38
C TRP A 103 -5.27 -1.84 1.21
N ARG A 104 -4.55 -1.13 2.07
CA ARG A 104 -5.03 0.07 2.71
C ARG A 104 -4.56 1.30 1.94
N ILE A 105 -5.47 2.25 1.76
CA ILE A 105 -5.23 3.54 1.13
C ILE A 105 -5.67 4.61 2.11
N ASP A 106 -4.76 5.52 2.47
CA ASP A 106 -5.07 6.71 3.23
C ASP A 106 -4.85 7.94 2.35
N PHE A 107 -5.91 8.69 2.08
CA PHE A 107 -5.86 9.95 1.35
C PHE A 107 -6.02 11.11 2.33
N ASN A 108 -4.93 11.79 2.59
CA ASN A 108 -4.84 12.93 3.48
C ASN A 108 -4.82 14.20 2.63
N THR A 109 -5.73 15.11 2.91
CA THR A 109 -5.87 16.36 2.17
C THR A 109 -5.77 17.55 3.11
N GLN A 110 -5.04 18.57 2.69
CA GLN A 110 -4.99 19.86 3.36
C GLN A 110 -5.60 20.91 2.43
N PHE A 111 -6.41 21.78 3.01
CA PHE A 111 -7.09 22.85 2.31
C PHE A 111 -6.75 24.21 2.93
N TYR A 112 -6.72 25.22 2.09
CA TYR A 112 -6.50 26.61 2.48
C TYR A 112 -7.54 27.50 1.82
N TYR A 113 -8.03 28.49 2.55
CA TYR A 113 -8.95 29.49 2.04
C TYR A 113 -8.33 30.29 0.89
N HIS A 114 -9.00 30.34 -0.25
CA HIS A 114 -8.55 31.13 -1.40
C HIS A 114 -9.33 32.43 -1.55
N ASN A 115 -10.64 32.35 -1.84
CA ASN A 115 -11.47 33.54 -2.10
C ASN A 115 -12.94 33.38 -1.68
N ALA A 116 -13.35 32.24 -1.20
CA ALA A 116 -14.70 32.00 -0.70
C ALA A 116 -14.71 30.95 0.42
N ALA A 117 -15.59 31.14 1.39
CA ALA A 117 -15.91 30.12 2.40
C ALA A 117 -16.61 28.92 1.76
N SER A 118 -16.39 27.74 2.33
CA SER A 118 -17.11 26.54 1.92
C SER A 118 -17.38 25.64 3.13
N ASN A 119 -18.62 25.24 3.28
CA ASN A 119 -19.07 24.28 4.29
C ASN A 119 -19.11 22.84 3.77
N GLN A 120 -18.64 22.59 2.54
CA GLN A 120 -18.60 21.27 1.91
C GLN A 120 -17.32 21.08 1.08
N ILE A 121 -16.17 21.14 1.74
CA ILE A 121 -14.89 20.79 1.12
C ILE A 121 -14.79 19.27 1.18
N ALA A 122 -14.64 18.63 0.04
CA ALA A 122 -14.75 17.19 -0.07
C ALA A 122 -13.43 16.51 -0.45
N SER A 123 -13.25 15.29 0.05
CA SER A 123 -12.21 14.36 -0.38
C SER A 123 -12.83 13.01 -0.71
N TYR A 124 -12.43 12.41 -1.82
CA TYR A 124 -12.99 11.15 -2.31
C TYR A 124 -11.89 10.20 -2.75
N ILE A 125 -12.08 8.92 -2.43
CA ILE A 125 -11.39 7.80 -3.07
C ILE A 125 -12.37 7.13 -4.02
N TYR A 126 -12.02 7.08 -5.30
CA TYR A 126 -12.74 6.36 -6.34
C TYR A 126 -12.03 5.05 -6.64
N VAL A 127 -12.79 3.97 -6.73
CA VAL A 127 -12.29 2.62 -7.05
C VAL A 127 -13.01 2.10 -8.27
N THR A 128 -12.29 1.40 -9.13
CA THR A 128 -12.83 0.56 -10.19
C THR A 128 -12.41 -0.89 -9.98
N THR A 129 -13.26 -1.82 -10.40
CA THR A 129 -12.97 -3.27 -10.44
C THR A 129 -13.06 -3.84 -11.85
N ASP A 130 -13.30 -2.99 -12.86
CA ASP A 130 -13.44 -3.34 -14.27
C ASP A 130 -12.57 -2.46 -15.18
N ASN A 131 -11.64 -1.67 -14.60
CA ASN A 131 -10.78 -0.70 -15.28
C ASN A 131 -11.52 0.34 -16.13
N SER A 132 -12.82 0.55 -15.92
CA SER A 132 -13.62 1.50 -16.69
C SER A 132 -14.55 2.35 -15.82
N SER A 133 -15.35 1.71 -14.98
CA SER A 133 -16.39 2.36 -14.17
C SER A 133 -15.86 2.67 -12.78
N TYR A 134 -15.66 3.96 -12.47
CA TYR A 134 -15.18 4.41 -11.16
C TYR A 134 -16.32 4.86 -10.27
N SER A 135 -16.41 4.30 -9.08
CA SER A 135 -17.38 4.69 -8.05
C SER A 135 -16.69 5.37 -6.86
N ALA A 136 -17.30 6.44 -6.34
CA ALA A 136 -16.85 7.07 -5.10
C ALA A 136 -17.07 6.08 -3.93
N SER A 137 -16.01 5.44 -3.51
CA SER A 137 -16.06 4.37 -2.51
C SER A 137 -15.99 4.89 -1.09
N VAL A 138 -15.29 6.01 -0.89
CA VAL A 138 -15.17 6.73 0.39
C VAL A 138 -15.20 8.21 0.13
N ARG A 139 -15.78 8.95 1.07
CA ARG A 139 -15.79 10.42 1.07
C ARG A 139 -15.66 10.94 2.51
N ALA A 140 -15.00 12.08 2.64
CA ALA A 140 -14.94 12.89 3.83
C ALA A 140 -15.25 14.35 3.48
N PHE A 141 -15.79 15.09 4.43
CA PHE A 141 -16.09 16.52 4.29
C PHE A 141 -15.49 17.31 5.44
N THR A 142 -15.10 18.53 5.14
CA THR A 142 -14.65 19.54 6.11
C THR A 142 -15.15 20.91 5.66
N GLU A 143 -14.85 21.96 6.42
CA GLU A 143 -15.26 23.32 6.13
C GLU A 143 -14.13 24.33 6.36
N LEU A 144 -14.23 25.49 5.71
CA LEU A 144 -13.39 26.66 5.93
C LEU A 144 -14.27 27.91 5.82
N ASN A 145 -14.22 28.80 6.79
CA ASN A 145 -15.12 29.92 6.90
C ASN A 145 -14.44 31.29 6.69
N GLU A 146 -13.15 31.40 6.97
CA GLU A 146 -12.43 32.68 6.96
C GLU A 146 -11.11 32.60 6.24
N ASN A 147 -10.65 33.77 5.74
CA ASN A 147 -9.35 33.90 5.10
C ASN A 147 -8.21 33.66 6.10
N GLY A 148 -7.18 32.94 5.65
CA GLY A 148 -6.02 32.57 6.46
C GLY A 148 -6.17 31.25 7.21
N GLU A 149 -7.34 30.60 7.14
CA GLU A 149 -7.57 29.30 7.77
C GLU A 149 -7.08 28.13 6.91
N PHE A 150 -6.68 27.09 7.60
CA PHE A 150 -6.41 25.76 7.06
C PHE A 150 -7.33 24.73 7.69
N THR A 151 -7.69 23.73 6.90
CA THR A 151 -8.38 22.54 7.40
C THR A 151 -7.85 21.29 6.70
N SER A 152 -8.18 20.13 7.22
CA SER A 152 -7.75 18.85 6.64
C SER A 152 -8.87 17.84 6.69
N SER A 153 -8.85 16.89 5.75
CA SER A 153 -9.71 15.70 5.82
C SER A 153 -8.93 14.44 5.46
N VAL A 154 -9.41 13.30 5.93
CA VAL A 154 -8.81 11.99 5.69
C VAL A 154 -9.87 11.03 5.21
N CYS A 155 -9.59 10.36 4.10
CA CYS A 155 -10.33 9.20 3.63
C CYS A 155 -9.47 7.95 3.76
N THR A 156 -9.99 6.91 4.38
CA THR A 156 -9.32 5.59 4.46
C THR A 156 -10.17 4.54 3.77
N LYS A 157 -9.56 3.71 2.92
CA LYS A 157 -10.22 2.60 2.24
C LYS A 157 -9.35 1.34 2.28
N LEU A 158 -9.99 0.20 2.58
CA LEU A 158 -9.44 -1.11 2.28
C LEU A 158 -9.95 -1.56 0.90
N VAL A 159 -9.04 -2.00 0.05
CA VAL A 159 -9.32 -2.49 -1.30
C VAL A 159 -8.77 -3.90 -1.43
N ASP A 160 -9.63 -4.84 -1.81
CA ASP A 160 -9.22 -6.17 -2.23
C ASP A 160 -8.85 -6.11 -3.72
N VAL A 161 -7.57 -6.26 -4.00
CA VAL A 161 -7.03 -6.25 -5.36
C VAL A 161 -6.92 -7.68 -5.86
N THR A 162 -7.96 -8.14 -6.53
CA THR A 162 -8.02 -9.50 -7.10
C THR A 162 -7.37 -9.59 -8.48
N ASP A 163 -7.29 -8.47 -9.21
CA ASP A 163 -6.67 -8.35 -10.54
C ASP A 163 -6.10 -6.94 -10.71
N THR A 164 -4.79 -6.81 -10.80
CA THR A 164 -4.09 -5.52 -10.95
C THR A 164 -4.36 -4.81 -12.27
N SER A 165 -4.83 -5.52 -13.28
CA SER A 165 -5.24 -4.93 -14.56
C SER A 165 -6.60 -4.25 -14.49
N GLN A 166 -7.47 -4.70 -13.59
CA GLN A 166 -8.86 -4.26 -13.46
C GLN A 166 -9.09 -3.33 -12.25
N VAL A 167 -8.48 -3.66 -11.09
CA VAL A 167 -8.66 -2.87 -9.87
C VAL A 167 -7.69 -1.70 -9.85
N LYS A 168 -8.26 -0.48 -9.86
CA LYS A 168 -7.49 0.77 -9.82
C LYS A 168 -8.17 1.81 -8.97
N VAL A 169 -7.43 2.85 -8.61
CA VAL A 169 -7.96 3.95 -7.80
C VAL A 169 -7.58 5.31 -8.36
N LYS A 170 -8.41 6.32 -8.09
CA LYS A 170 -8.15 7.73 -8.34
C LYS A 170 -8.75 8.60 -7.26
N PHE A 171 -8.31 9.85 -7.17
CA PHE A 171 -8.61 10.75 -6.09
C PHE A 171 -9.24 12.03 -6.60
N ARG A 172 -10.19 12.59 -5.83
CA ARG A 172 -10.84 13.85 -6.11
C ARG A 172 -10.99 14.63 -4.82
N CYS A 173 -10.66 15.91 -4.82
CA CYS A 173 -10.83 16.75 -3.63
C CYS A 173 -10.98 18.22 -3.97
N GLY A 174 -11.35 19.01 -2.95
CA GLY A 174 -11.48 20.45 -3.01
C GLY A 174 -12.92 20.96 -2.88
N ALA A 175 -13.09 22.24 -3.13
CA ALA A 175 -14.33 22.98 -3.28
C ALA A 175 -14.05 24.29 -4.04
N ASP A 176 -15.08 24.92 -4.58
CA ASP A 176 -14.94 26.24 -5.20
C ASP A 176 -14.48 27.27 -4.17
N GLY A 177 -13.52 28.11 -4.55
CA GLY A 177 -12.95 29.13 -3.67
C GLY A 177 -11.94 28.63 -2.63
N ILE A 178 -11.58 27.35 -2.68
CA ILE A 178 -10.65 26.69 -1.76
C ILE A 178 -9.47 26.12 -2.55
N TYR A 179 -8.25 26.31 -2.03
CA TYR A 179 -7.07 25.58 -2.49
C TYR A 179 -7.01 24.19 -1.84
N THR A 180 -6.84 23.15 -2.64
CA THR A 180 -6.19 21.92 -2.21
C THR A 180 -4.68 22.18 -2.27
N THR A 181 -3.97 22.12 -1.14
CA THR A 181 -2.58 22.53 -1.06
C THR A 181 -1.64 21.45 -1.55
N GLY A 182 -0.68 21.84 -2.38
CA GLY A 182 0.39 21.01 -2.90
C GLY A 182 1.77 21.57 -2.52
N ASN A 183 2.78 20.71 -2.41
CA ASN A 183 4.16 21.12 -2.17
C ASN A 183 5.14 20.04 -2.58
N THR A 184 6.23 20.41 -3.29
CA THR A 184 7.26 19.48 -3.76
C THR A 184 8.23 19.01 -2.66
N ASN A 185 8.29 19.71 -1.55
CA ASN A 185 9.22 19.41 -0.45
C ASN A 185 8.54 18.80 0.76
N ALA A 186 7.24 19.07 0.97
CA ALA A 186 6.48 18.60 2.12
C ALA A 186 5.14 17.99 1.70
N SER A 187 4.72 16.96 2.39
CA SER A 187 3.47 16.25 2.11
C SER A 187 2.28 16.94 2.79
N TYR A 188 1.72 17.99 2.16
CA TYR A 188 0.50 18.68 2.61
C TYR A 188 -0.74 17.86 2.24
N THR A 189 -0.91 17.60 0.95
CA THR A 189 -1.90 16.65 0.43
C THR A 189 -1.14 15.44 -0.10
N TYR A 190 -1.46 14.25 0.41
CA TYR A 190 -0.72 13.05 0.09
C TYR A 190 -1.57 11.77 0.21
N ILE A 191 -1.10 10.73 -0.45
CA ILE A 191 -1.72 9.42 -0.49
C ILE A 191 -0.72 8.39 -0.01
N THR A 192 -1.13 7.53 0.91
CA THR A 192 -0.33 6.39 1.38
C THR A 192 -0.99 5.09 0.94
N PHE A 193 -0.20 4.18 0.41
CA PHE A 193 -0.60 2.84 0.02
C PHE A 193 0.17 1.81 0.84
N GLN A 194 -0.52 0.84 1.39
CA GLN A 194 0.06 -0.20 2.23
C GLN A 194 -0.61 -1.54 1.95
N ARG A 195 0.17 -2.55 1.60
CA ARG A 195 -0.32 -3.92 1.42
C ARG A 195 -0.25 -4.68 2.73
N TYR A 196 -1.37 -5.26 3.14
CA TYR A 196 -1.45 -6.06 4.37
C TYR A 196 -1.13 -7.54 4.15
N GLY A 197 -1.42 -8.08 2.97
CA GLY A 197 -1.20 -9.48 2.67
C GLY A 197 -2.03 -9.99 1.50
N ASP A 198 -2.03 -11.31 1.31
CA ASP A 198 -2.85 -11.99 0.31
C ASP A 198 -4.31 -12.10 0.80
N THR A 199 -5.24 -12.26 -0.14
CA THR A 199 -6.67 -12.51 0.09
C THR A 199 -7.05 -13.89 -0.37
#